data_b04bde959ec8be197bdcedbbbeb09207
#
_entry.id   b04bde959ec8be197bdcedbbbeb09207
#
_cell.length_a   1.000
_cell.length_b   1.000
_cell.length_c   1.000
_cell.angle_alpha   90.00
_cell.angle_beta   90.00
_cell.angle_gamma   90.00
#
_symmetry.space_group_name_H-M   'P 1'
#
loop_
_entity.id
_entity.type
_entity.pdbx_description
1 polymer ?
#
loop_
_entity_poly.entity_id
_entity_poly.type
_entity_poly.pdbx_seq_one_letter_code
_entity_poly.pdbx_strand_id
1 'polypeptide(L)' 'MLSGDRLKFLRYTHEKTQKDIADWCDVSVRYVGMVESCEEIPSKEVYHAWLNCCYGIGKPLAKRAKPNSKKNNE' A
#
# COMPACT_ATOMS: atom_id res chain seq x y z
N MET A 1 -3.53 15.74 0.88
CA MET A 1 -2.96 14.36 0.84
C MET A 1 -1.63 14.35 1.55
N LEU A 2 -1.39 13.35 2.36
CA LEU A 2 -0.12 13.22 3.06
C LEU A 2 1.00 12.85 2.09
N SER A 3 2.20 13.36 2.35
CA SER A 3 3.38 12.99 1.57
C SER A 3 3.79 11.56 1.91
N GLY A 4 4.70 11.02 1.11
CA GLY A 4 5.23 9.68 1.37
C GLY A 4 5.89 9.58 2.74
N ASP A 5 6.61 10.62 3.16
CA ASP A 5 7.21 10.67 4.50
C ASP A 5 6.17 10.52 5.59
N ARG A 6 5.04 11.22 5.42
CA ARG A 6 3.98 11.19 6.41
C ARG A 6 3.27 9.84 6.42
N LEU A 7 3.10 9.24 5.25
CA LEU A 7 2.52 7.90 5.16
C LEU A 7 3.42 6.89 5.85
N LYS A 8 4.73 7.01 5.67
CA LYS A 8 5.68 6.14 6.34
C LYS A 8 5.60 6.30 7.85
N PHE A 9 5.56 7.55 8.31
CA PHE A 9 5.45 7.85 9.74
C PHE A 9 4.16 7.26 10.32
N LEU A 10 3.06 7.44 9.60
CA LEU A 10 1.77 6.90 10.02
C LEU A 10 1.83 5.38 10.14
N ARG A 11 2.47 4.73 9.17
CA ARG A 11 2.65 3.28 9.19
C ARG A 11 3.41 2.85 10.45
N TYR A 12 4.52 3.53 10.75
CA TYR A 12 5.32 3.21 11.93
C TYR A 12 4.53 3.41 13.22
N THR A 13 3.78 4.49 13.32
CA THR A 13 3.04 4.79 14.55
C THR A 13 1.95 3.76 14.82
N HIS A 14 1.47 3.09 13.76
CA HIS A 14 0.46 2.04 13.90
C HIS A 14 1.08 0.65 13.84
N GLU A 15 2.41 0.58 13.88
CA GLU A 15 3.14 -0.70 13.94
C GLU A 15 2.82 -1.62 12.77
N LYS A 16 2.66 -1.04 11.58
CA LYS A 16 2.44 -1.80 10.36
C LYS A 16 3.74 -1.91 9.59
N THR A 17 3.97 -3.07 8.97
CA THR A 17 5.14 -3.25 8.11
C THR A 17 4.81 -2.83 6.69
N GLN A 18 5.84 -2.67 5.86
CA GLN A 18 5.62 -2.40 4.44
C GLN A 18 4.82 -3.53 3.80
N LYS A 19 5.06 -4.77 4.24
CA LYS A 19 4.32 -5.91 3.71
C LYS A 19 2.84 -5.83 4.09
N ASP A 20 2.53 -5.39 5.31
CA ASP A 20 1.15 -5.22 5.73
C ASP A 20 0.41 -4.26 4.80
N ILE A 21 1.04 -3.13 4.52
CA ILE A 21 0.46 -2.14 3.63
C ILE A 21 0.31 -2.70 2.21
N ALA A 22 1.36 -3.37 1.74
CA ALA A 22 1.36 -3.94 0.39
C ALA A 22 0.22 -4.94 0.21
N ASP A 23 0.05 -5.83 1.18
CA ASP A 23 -1.00 -6.84 1.11
C ASP A 23 -2.39 -6.19 1.17
N TRP A 24 -2.56 -5.20 2.04
CA TRP A 24 -3.85 -4.54 2.21
C TRP A 24 -4.22 -3.75 0.95
N CYS A 25 -3.25 -3.08 0.36
CA CYS A 25 -3.49 -2.21 -0.80
C CYS A 25 -3.37 -2.94 -2.13
N ASP A 26 -3.04 -4.23 -2.11
CA ASP A 26 -2.86 -5.04 -3.33
C ASP A 26 -1.79 -4.44 -4.24
N VAL A 27 -0.66 -4.08 -3.64
CA VAL A 27 0.50 -3.56 -4.37
C VAL A 27 1.74 -4.29 -3.88
N SER A 28 2.87 -4.08 -4.56
CA SER A 28 4.11 -4.71 -4.15
C SER A 28 4.75 -3.96 -2.98
N VAL A 29 5.59 -4.65 -2.23
CA VAL A 29 6.37 -4.03 -1.16
C VAL A 29 7.28 -2.95 -1.75
N ARG A 30 7.82 -3.22 -2.94
CA ARG A 30 8.68 -2.24 -3.62
C ARG A 30 7.91 -0.95 -3.88
N TYR A 31 6.66 -1.06 -4.33
CA TYR A 31 5.83 0.11 -4.58
C TYR A 31 5.62 0.91 -3.30
N VAL A 32 5.37 0.21 -2.19
CA VAL A 32 5.21 0.87 -0.89
C VAL A 32 6.48 1.66 -0.55
N GLY A 33 7.64 1.04 -0.75
CA GLY A 33 8.90 1.73 -0.50
C GLY A 33 9.09 2.97 -1.37
N MET A 34 8.68 2.87 -2.63
CA MET A 34 8.80 4.01 -3.56
C MET A 34 7.88 5.16 -3.15
N VAL A 35 6.68 4.83 -2.68
CA VAL A 35 5.75 5.86 -2.19
C VAL A 35 6.35 6.53 -0.96
N GLU A 36 6.93 5.75 -0.05
CA GLU A 36 7.49 6.29 1.18
C GLU A 36 8.71 7.16 0.94
N SER A 37 9.46 6.88 -0.12
CA SER A 37 10.62 7.69 -0.47
C SER A 37 10.26 8.86 -1.39
N CYS A 38 8.97 9.03 -1.66
CA CYS A 38 8.45 10.10 -2.50
C CYS A 38 8.84 9.96 -3.97
N GLU A 39 9.20 8.75 -4.40
CA GLU A 39 9.50 8.46 -5.80
C GLU A 39 8.23 8.19 -6.60
N GLU A 40 7.15 7.84 -5.89
CA GLU A 40 5.87 7.54 -6.51
C GLU A 40 4.76 8.24 -5.75
N ILE A 41 3.75 8.67 -6.47
CA ILE A 41 2.54 9.23 -5.86
C ILE A 41 1.47 8.16 -5.93
N PRO A 42 0.90 7.74 -4.79
CA PRO A 42 -0.09 6.67 -4.83
C PRO A 42 -1.38 7.14 -5.49
N SER A 43 -2.10 6.22 -6.09
CA SER A 43 -3.44 6.52 -6.59
C SER A 43 -4.33 6.86 -5.40
N LYS A 44 -5.45 7.52 -5.68
CA LYS A 44 -6.40 7.86 -4.62
C LYS A 44 -6.88 6.60 -3.89
N GLU A 45 -7.11 5.53 -4.63
CA GLU A 45 -7.57 4.26 -4.05
C GLU A 45 -6.53 3.68 -3.10
N VAL A 46 -5.27 3.64 -3.53
CA VAL A 46 -4.20 3.12 -2.70
C VAL A 46 -3.98 4.02 -1.49
N TYR A 47 -4.04 5.33 -1.69
CA TYR A 47 -3.87 6.27 -0.60
C TYR A 47 -4.90 6.04 0.51
N HIS A 48 -6.17 5.94 0.13
CA HIS A 48 -7.23 5.72 1.11
C HIS A 48 -7.11 4.36 1.78
N ALA A 49 -6.73 3.33 1.01
CA ALA A 49 -6.54 2.00 1.57
C ALA A 49 -5.39 2.00 2.58
N TRP A 50 -4.33 2.74 2.29
CA TRP A 50 -3.19 2.88 3.20
C TRP A 50 -3.64 3.43 4.54
N LEU A 51 -4.40 4.53 4.51
CA LEU A 51 -4.92 5.12 5.74
C LEU A 51 -5.82 4.15 6.48
N ASN A 52 -6.69 3.46 5.75
CA ASN A 52 -7.60 2.50 6.35
C ASN A 52 -6.83 1.36 7.03
N CYS A 53 -5.76 0.90 6.40
CA CYS A 53 -4.92 -0.14 6.98
C CYS A 53 -4.32 0.32 8.31
N CYS A 54 -3.77 1.53 8.31
CA CYS A 54 -3.13 2.08 9.51
C CYS A 54 -4.14 2.24 10.65
N TYR A 55 -5.33 2.73 10.33
CA TYR A 55 -6.34 2.96 11.36
C TYR A 55 -7.18 1.73 11.68
N GLY A 56 -6.99 0.65 10.94
CA GLY A 56 -7.72 -0.59 11.18
C GLY A 56 -9.19 -0.50 10.83
N ILE A 57 -9.53 0.26 9.80
CA ILE A 57 -10.93 0.41 9.37
C ILE A 57 -11.07 -0.10 7.94
N GLY A 58 -12.31 -0.44 7.58
CA GLY A 58 -12.58 -0.89 6.22
C GLY A 58 -12.06 -2.29 5.97
N LYS A 59 -11.81 -2.58 4.72
CA LYS A 59 -11.37 -3.90 4.26
C LYS A 59 -10.19 -3.76 3.30
N PRO A 60 -9.35 -4.79 3.19
CA PRO A 60 -8.30 -4.78 2.18
C PRO A 60 -8.89 -4.64 0.79
N LEU A 61 -8.12 -4.06 -0.12
CA LEU A 61 -8.54 -3.98 -1.52
C LEU A 61 -8.60 -5.40 -2.08
N ALA A 62 -9.63 -5.66 -2.88
CA ALA A 62 -9.78 -6.97 -3.50
C ALA A 62 -8.60 -7.19 -4.46
N LYS A 63 -8.06 -8.40 -4.43
CA LYS A 63 -7.00 -8.76 -5.35
C LYS A 63 -7.54 -8.69 -6.76
N ARG A 64 -6.77 -8.07 -7.65
CA ARG A 64 -7.17 -8.01 -9.04
C ARG A 64 -6.99 -9.36 -9.69
N ALA A 65 -7.94 -9.77 -10.50
CA ALA A 65 -7.82 -11.00 -11.27
C ALA A 65 -6.66 -10.82 -12.25
N LYS A 66 -5.65 -11.73 -12.18
CA LYS A 66 -4.52 -11.69 -13.09
C LYS A 66 -4.71 -12.74 -14.15
N PRO A 67 -4.54 -12.44 -15.37
CA PRO A 67 -4.52 -13.49 -16.38
C PRO A 67 -3.38 -14.44 -16.08
N ASN A 68 -3.01 -14.63 -15.42
CA ASN A 68 -2.06 -15.15 -15.04
C ASN A 68 -1.23 -15.20 -14.75
N SER A 69 -0.99 -14.65 -14.42
CA SER A 69 -0.33 -14.46 -13.81
C SER A 69 0.33 -14.81 -13.77
N LYS A 70 0.57 -14.82 -13.94
CA LYS A 70 1.23 -14.79 -13.76
C LYS A 70 1.73 -14.98 -13.82
N LYS A 71 1.95 -15.05 -14.07
CA LYS A 71 2.45 -14.86 -13.98
C LYS A 71 2.85 -14.80 -13.93
N ASN A 72 3.15 -14.92 -14.09
CA ASN A 72 3.62 -14.59 -13.86
C ASN A 72 3.99 -14.46 -13.88
N ASN A 73 4.25 -14.56 -14.14
CA ASN A 73 4.63 -14.20 -13.99
C ASN A 73 4.95 -14.06 -14.07
N GLU A 74 5.21 -14.09 -14.32
CA GLU A 74 5.49 -13.71 -14.16
C GLU A 74 5.69 -13.69 -14.10
#